data_fba6f48179e8a1a1bb856e7d54c03d2a
#
_entry.id   fba6f48179e8a1a1bb856e7d54c03d2a
#
_cell.length_a   1.000
_cell.length_b   1.000
_cell.length_c   1.000
_cell.angle_alpha   90.00
_cell.angle_beta   90.00
_cell.angle_gamma   90.00
#
_symmetry.space_group_name_H-M   'P 1'
#
loop_
_entity.id
_entity.type
_entity.pdbx_description
1 polymer ?
#
loop_
_entity_poly.entity_id
_entity_poly.type
_entity_poly.pdbx_seq_one_letter_code
_entity_poly.pdbx_strand_id
1 'polypeptide(L)'
;MNCLPPLRQRALVLACMLLMLLVGTTSTQARPISEDKACTIATKFYYMKTMGDKIAKVTSLKALDLVYSSLHTEAERYTSPEYYVFAPTNGKGFVIVAGDDRVRQLIVGYSLEGELTLPLSASMQGYLNCYAGYIEALRKGKAESKPRRKTQPVSPLLTTTWGQGAPYNYYCPSSNGNKLLTGCVPTAVAQIMRYYEWPAYRQGECTAVVHNLDTVHTTVTLGETYRWDKMKDRYSRSSKMKTNDVARLMRDVGRAVDARYTLVLTEANSGNVPKALSEHFHYSPEMRQVHRSDYTDEEWNDMMAAELETRRPVYYSARSTRFDGHAFVVCGVDGQGLYYVNWGWGGHCDGYFDFDAVAVHGASYNYVQSAIVGIMPER
;
A
#
# COMPACT_ATOMS: atom_id res chain seq x y z
N MET A 1 -52.19 51.27 -3.97
CA MET A 1 -51.56 51.75 -5.19
C MET A 1 -50.18 51.06 -5.31
N ASN A 2 -50.13 50.00 -6.07
CA ASN A 2 -48.89 49.27 -6.28
C ASN A 2 -48.21 49.85 -7.54
N CYS A 3 -47.15 50.63 -7.39
CA CYS A 3 -46.33 51.12 -8.47
C CYS A 3 -45.46 49.98 -8.99
N LEU A 4 -45.69 49.53 -10.22
CA LEU A 4 -44.79 48.65 -10.95
C LEU A 4 -43.58 49.46 -11.41
N PRO A 5 -42.36 48.96 -11.27
CA PRO A 5 -41.18 49.68 -11.74
C PRO A 5 -41.15 49.80 -13.28
N PRO A 6 -40.53 50.84 -13.82
CA PRO A 6 -40.57 51.13 -15.27
C PRO A 6 -39.88 50.05 -16.09
N LEU A 7 -40.40 49.87 -17.32
CA LEU A 7 -39.97 48.76 -18.25
C LEU A 7 -38.47 48.61 -18.42
N ARG A 8 -37.68 49.69 -18.29
CA ARG A 8 -36.20 49.67 -18.37
C ARG A 8 -35.55 48.88 -17.25
N GLN A 9 -36.11 48.96 -16.02
CA GLN A 9 -35.60 48.19 -14.88
C GLN A 9 -35.92 46.71 -14.98
N ARG A 10 -37.07 46.35 -15.59
CA ARG A 10 -37.42 44.94 -15.86
C ARG A 10 -36.51 44.31 -16.90
N ALA A 11 -36.13 45.06 -17.97
CA ALA A 11 -35.21 44.57 -18.99
C ALA A 11 -33.79 44.35 -18.42
N LEU A 12 -33.35 45.22 -17.47
CA LEU A 12 -32.03 45.10 -16.83
C LEU A 12 -31.98 43.88 -15.88
N VAL A 13 -33.05 43.63 -15.11
CA VAL A 13 -33.14 42.49 -14.19
C VAL A 13 -33.26 41.16 -14.99
N LEU A 14 -33.99 41.14 -16.10
CA LEU A 14 -34.02 39.99 -16.99
C LEU A 14 -32.67 39.72 -17.67
N ALA A 15 -31.98 40.77 -18.10
CA ALA A 15 -30.63 40.65 -18.69
C ALA A 15 -29.62 40.17 -17.66
N CYS A 16 -29.68 40.63 -16.40
CA CYS A 16 -28.82 40.09 -15.33
C CYS A 16 -29.17 38.68 -14.95
N MET A 17 -30.46 38.27 -14.93
CA MET A 17 -30.84 36.86 -14.72
C MET A 17 -30.44 35.98 -15.90
N LEU A 18 -30.51 36.45 -17.15
CA LEU A 18 -30.00 35.71 -18.30
C LEU A 18 -28.48 35.64 -18.31
N LEU A 19 -27.75 36.67 -17.83
CA LEU A 19 -26.29 36.63 -17.67
C LEU A 19 -25.88 35.67 -16.53
N MET A 20 -26.67 35.55 -15.45
CA MET A 20 -26.41 34.57 -14.38
C MET A 20 -26.76 33.14 -14.80
N LEU A 21 -27.62 32.94 -15.77
CA LEU A 21 -27.89 31.62 -16.39
C LEU A 21 -26.83 31.25 -17.44
N LEU A 22 -25.99 32.21 -17.88
CA LEU A 22 -24.86 32.04 -18.79
C LEU A 22 -23.51 31.97 -18.06
N VAL A 23 -23.48 32.09 -16.74
CA VAL A 23 -22.39 31.51 -15.95
C VAL A 23 -22.61 30.00 -16.02
N GLY A 24 -22.31 29.49 -17.21
CA GLY A 24 -22.27 28.06 -17.47
C GLY A 24 -21.51 27.43 -16.34
N THR A 25 -22.11 26.45 -15.69
CA THR A 25 -21.37 25.37 -15.09
C THR A 25 -20.29 25.02 -16.09
N THR A 26 -19.07 25.51 -15.88
CA THR A 26 -17.92 24.90 -16.48
C THR A 26 -17.89 23.51 -15.87
N SER A 27 -18.67 22.58 -16.47
CA SER A 27 -18.38 21.19 -16.29
C SER A 27 -16.91 21.11 -16.69
N THR A 28 -16.05 20.91 -15.74
CA THR A 28 -14.66 20.55 -16.00
C THR A 28 -14.75 19.25 -16.75
N GLN A 29 -14.82 19.39 -18.10
CA GLN A 29 -14.92 18.25 -19.00
C GLN A 29 -13.72 17.37 -18.69
N ALA A 30 -13.97 16.13 -18.31
CA ALA A 30 -12.95 15.13 -18.07
C ALA A 30 -11.84 15.28 -19.11
N ARG A 31 -10.61 15.50 -18.67
CA ARG A 31 -9.47 15.56 -19.56
C ARG A 31 -8.61 14.34 -19.31
N PRO A 32 -8.78 13.31 -20.13
CA PRO A 32 -7.87 12.20 -20.12
C PRO A 32 -6.44 12.69 -20.32
N ILE A 33 -5.51 12.12 -19.58
CA ILE A 33 -4.09 12.38 -19.76
C ILE A 33 -3.58 11.44 -20.82
N SER A 34 -2.97 11.97 -21.90
CA SER A 34 -2.32 11.15 -22.91
C SER A 34 -1.05 10.47 -22.36
N GLU A 35 -0.64 9.37 -22.97
CA GLU A 35 0.58 8.65 -22.63
C GLU A 35 1.81 9.57 -22.64
N ASP A 36 1.98 10.39 -23.70
CA ASP A 36 3.11 11.33 -23.81
C ASP A 36 3.16 12.34 -22.65
N LYS A 37 1.98 12.87 -22.25
CA LYS A 37 1.87 13.77 -21.10
C LYS A 37 2.20 13.04 -19.81
N ALA A 38 1.68 11.83 -19.62
CA ALA A 38 1.96 11.00 -18.46
C ALA A 38 3.45 10.63 -18.38
N CYS A 39 4.07 10.25 -19.50
CA CYS A 39 5.50 9.98 -19.60
C CYS A 39 6.35 11.20 -19.21
N THR A 40 5.97 12.39 -19.69
CA THR A 40 6.64 13.65 -19.35
C THR A 40 6.57 13.93 -17.84
N ILE A 41 5.38 13.72 -17.23
CA ILE A 41 5.16 13.89 -15.78
C ILE A 41 6.01 12.88 -15.00
N ALA A 42 5.95 11.60 -15.35
CA ALA A 42 6.71 10.54 -14.70
C ALA A 42 8.22 10.80 -14.77
N THR A 43 8.73 11.16 -15.96
CA THR A 43 10.15 11.43 -16.20
C THR A 43 10.62 12.59 -15.35
N LYS A 44 9.94 13.73 -15.38
CA LYS A 44 10.30 14.89 -14.55
C LYS A 44 10.29 14.55 -13.06
N PHE A 45 9.24 13.88 -12.59
CA PHE A 45 9.12 13.49 -11.19
C PHE A 45 10.26 12.57 -10.75
N TYR A 46 10.55 11.51 -11.52
CA TYR A 46 11.60 10.55 -11.22
C TYR A 46 12.96 11.24 -11.09
N TYR A 47 13.31 12.07 -12.06
CA TYR A 47 14.61 12.76 -12.03
C TYR A 47 14.67 13.84 -10.94
N MET A 48 13.57 14.52 -10.62
CA MET A 48 13.52 15.41 -9.45
C MET A 48 13.81 14.66 -8.14
N LYS A 49 13.26 13.47 -7.98
CA LYS A 49 13.47 12.66 -6.78
C LYS A 49 14.88 12.06 -6.72
N THR A 50 15.47 11.65 -7.84
CA THR A 50 16.78 10.98 -7.88
C THR A 50 17.95 11.95 -7.95
N MET A 51 17.79 13.12 -8.59
CA MET A 51 18.86 14.08 -8.83
C MET A 51 18.80 15.31 -7.92
N GLY A 52 17.65 15.60 -7.34
CA GLY A 52 17.45 16.82 -6.53
C GLY A 52 17.84 18.08 -7.31
N ASP A 53 18.57 18.98 -6.68
CA ASP A 53 18.99 20.25 -7.30
C ASP A 53 19.89 20.08 -8.54
N LYS A 54 20.48 18.92 -8.73
CA LYS A 54 21.32 18.66 -9.91
C LYS A 54 20.51 18.62 -11.21
N ILE A 55 19.20 18.43 -11.15
CA ILE A 55 18.30 18.39 -12.31
C ILE A 55 18.37 19.72 -13.11
N ALA A 56 18.57 20.85 -12.44
CA ALA A 56 18.68 22.17 -13.09
C ALA A 56 19.87 22.29 -14.07
N LYS A 57 20.86 21.40 -13.98
CA LYS A 57 22.05 21.37 -14.85
C LYS A 57 21.90 20.38 -16.00
N VAL A 58 20.81 19.65 -16.09
CA VAL A 58 20.59 18.63 -17.12
C VAL A 58 19.87 19.26 -18.31
N THR A 59 20.50 19.21 -19.47
CA THR A 59 19.95 19.78 -20.71
C THR A 59 18.89 18.87 -21.37
N SER A 60 18.93 17.57 -21.09
CA SER A 60 18.00 16.60 -21.64
C SER A 60 17.82 15.43 -20.67
N LEU A 61 16.58 15.04 -20.39
CA LEU A 61 16.23 13.88 -19.57
C LEU A 61 15.86 12.73 -20.50
N LYS A 62 16.41 11.53 -20.24
CA LYS A 62 15.97 10.32 -20.93
C LYS A 62 14.57 9.97 -20.46
N ALA A 63 13.60 9.83 -21.39
CA ALA A 63 12.26 9.43 -21.05
C ALA A 63 12.23 8.06 -20.37
N LEU A 64 11.29 7.89 -19.43
CA LEU A 64 11.00 6.58 -18.87
C LEU A 64 10.17 5.76 -19.87
N ASP A 65 10.32 4.45 -19.83
CA ASP A 65 9.57 3.54 -20.67
C ASP A 65 8.20 3.22 -20.05
N LEU A 66 7.14 3.19 -20.85
CA LEU A 66 5.86 2.65 -20.43
C LEU A 66 6.00 1.14 -20.24
N VAL A 67 5.78 0.65 -19.02
CA VAL A 67 5.91 -0.78 -18.69
C VAL A 67 4.57 -1.45 -18.42
N TYR A 68 3.53 -0.66 -18.08
CA TYR A 68 2.19 -1.16 -17.81
C TYR A 68 1.14 -0.05 -17.87
N SER A 69 -0.11 -0.39 -18.21
CA SER A 69 -1.25 0.51 -18.13
C SER A 69 -2.54 -0.27 -17.82
N SER A 70 -3.62 0.42 -17.51
CA SER A 70 -4.91 -0.21 -17.25
C SER A 70 -5.58 -0.77 -18.50
N LEU A 71 -5.15 -0.39 -19.70
CA LEU A 71 -5.63 -0.95 -20.97
C LEU A 71 -4.93 -2.27 -21.24
N HIS A 72 -5.71 -3.36 -21.34
CA HIS A 72 -5.20 -4.72 -21.49
C HIS A 72 -5.52 -5.37 -22.84
N THR A 73 -6.49 -4.80 -23.61
CA THR A 73 -6.94 -5.37 -24.89
C THR A 73 -6.88 -4.34 -26.01
N GLU A 74 -6.79 -4.83 -27.27
CA GLU A 74 -6.83 -3.95 -28.43
C GLU A 74 -8.16 -3.17 -28.56
N ALA A 75 -9.26 -3.77 -28.10
CA ALA A 75 -10.58 -3.11 -28.09
C ALA A 75 -10.65 -1.94 -27.11
N GLU A 76 -9.83 -1.96 -26.06
CA GLU A 76 -9.75 -0.92 -25.02
C GLU A 76 -8.86 0.27 -25.41
N ARG A 77 -8.08 0.16 -26.49
CA ARG A 77 -7.20 1.24 -26.99
C ARG A 77 -7.93 2.53 -27.38
N TYR A 78 -9.23 2.46 -27.57
CA TYR A 78 -10.06 3.65 -27.84
C TYR A 78 -10.52 4.39 -26.57
N THR A 79 -10.29 3.82 -25.39
CA THR A 79 -10.56 4.45 -24.10
C THR A 79 -9.24 4.90 -23.48
N SER A 80 -9.23 6.07 -22.83
CA SER A 80 -8.03 6.51 -22.13
C SER A 80 -7.78 5.65 -20.89
N PRO A 81 -6.56 5.17 -20.66
CA PRO A 81 -6.20 4.43 -19.46
C PRO A 81 -6.58 5.19 -18.17
N GLU A 82 -6.87 4.47 -17.11
CA GLU A 82 -7.07 5.02 -15.78
C GLU A 82 -5.72 5.38 -15.13
N TYR A 83 -4.66 4.67 -15.49
CA TYR A 83 -3.29 4.93 -15.02
C TYR A 83 -2.26 4.40 -16.02
N TYR A 84 -1.04 4.91 -15.85
CA TYR A 84 0.17 4.50 -16.56
C TYR A 84 1.28 4.20 -15.56
N VAL A 85 2.09 3.18 -15.83
CA VAL A 85 3.28 2.85 -15.04
C VAL A 85 4.51 2.98 -15.92
N PHE A 86 5.43 3.82 -15.51
CA PHE A 86 6.69 4.06 -16.21
C PHE A 86 7.87 3.62 -15.35
N ALA A 87 8.91 3.10 -16.00
CA ALA A 87 10.16 2.71 -15.36
C ALA A 87 11.38 3.08 -16.23
N PRO A 88 12.56 3.27 -15.63
CA PRO A 88 13.78 3.47 -16.41
C PRO A 88 14.20 2.18 -17.10
N THR A 89 14.67 2.25 -18.35
CA THR A 89 15.11 1.10 -19.19
C THR A 89 16.10 0.18 -18.48
N ASN A 90 17.06 0.77 -17.76
CA ASN A 90 18.17 0.06 -17.10
C ASN A 90 18.39 0.59 -15.69
N GLY A 91 17.30 0.84 -14.95
CA GLY A 91 17.38 1.42 -13.63
C GLY A 91 16.42 0.74 -12.67
N LYS A 92 16.46 1.23 -11.44
CA LYS A 92 15.53 0.81 -10.39
C LYS A 92 14.40 1.83 -10.27
N GLY A 93 13.30 1.37 -9.74
CA GLY A 93 12.16 2.21 -9.46
C GLY A 93 11.12 2.23 -10.56
N PHE A 94 10.03 2.90 -10.28
CA PHE A 94 8.91 3.13 -11.18
C PHE A 94 8.12 4.35 -10.73
N VAL A 95 7.27 4.87 -11.63
CA VAL A 95 6.33 5.95 -11.33
C VAL A 95 4.97 5.58 -11.91
N ILE A 96 3.92 5.68 -11.08
CA ILE A 96 2.53 5.48 -11.48
C ILE A 96 1.89 6.85 -11.63
N VAL A 97 1.33 7.12 -12.81
CA VAL A 97 0.69 8.38 -13.15
C VAL A 97 -0.79 8.13 -13.43
N ALA A 98 -1.65 8.96 -12.86
CA ALA A 98 -3.08 8.94 -13.15
C ALA A 98 -3.39 9.25 -14.61
N GLY A 99 -4.37 8.57 -15.17
CA GLY A 99 -4.85 8.79 -16.54
C GLY A 99 -5.92 9.88 -16.69
N ASP A 100 -6.18 10.66 -15.61
CA ASP A 100 -7.20 11.70 -15.60
C ASP A 100 -6.75 12.87 -14.73
N ASP A 101 -6.96 14.12 -15.18
CA ASP A 101 -6.47 15.31 -14.48
C ASP A 101 -7.41 15.82 -13.37
N ARG A 102 -8.53 15.17 -13.13
CA ARG A 102 -9.45 15.47 -12.02
C ARG A 102 -8.97 14.92 -10.69
N VAL A 103 -7.98 14.04 -10.68
CA VAL A 103 -7.41 13.55 -9.43
C VAL A 103 -6.67 14.67 -8.70
N ARG A 104 -6.65 14.59 -7.37
CA ARG A 104 -5.96 15.57 -6.51
C ARG A 104 -4.45 15.66 -6.75
N GLN A 105 -3.84 14.59 -7.24
CA GLN A 105 -2.44 14.56 -7.66
C GLN A 105 -2.22 13.50 -8.73
N LEU A 106 -1.34 13.82 -9.67
CA LEU A 106 -1.09 12.95 -10.81
C LEU A 106 -0.16 11.77 -10.49
N ILE A 107 0.73 11.93 -9.51
CA ILE A 107 1.58 10.83 -9.03
C ILE A 107 0.81 10.02 -8.02
N VAL A 108 0.46 8.80 -8.38
CA VAL A 108 -0.35 7.86 -7.57
C VAL A 108 0.52 6.97 -6.71
N GLY A 109 1.71 6.67 -7.22
CA GLY A 109 2.70 5.90 -6.50
C GLY A 109 4.05 5.97 -7.21
N TYR A 110 5.10 5.69 -6.47
CA TYR A 110 6.44 5.61 -7.02
C TYR A 110 7.37 4.79 -6.12
N SER A 111 8.41 4.26 -6.73
CA SER A 111 9.57 3.73 -6.04
C SER A 111 10.85 4.27 -6.68
N LEU A 112 11.89 4.43 -5.89
CA LEU A 112 13.23 4.77 -6.40
C LEU A 112 14.17 3.57 -6.36
N GLU A 113 13.84 2.53 -5.58
CA GLU A 113 14.66 1.35 -5.32
C GLU A 113 13.97 0.03 -5.69
N GLY A 114 12.64 -0.05 -5.48
CA GLY A 114 11.85 -1.26 -5.74
C GLY A 114 11.69 -1.50 -7.23
N GLU A 115 11.82 -2.76 -7.65
CA GLU A 115 11.62 -3.17 -9.03
C GLU A 115 10.17 -3.57 -9.27
N LEU A 116 9.59 -3.14 -10.38
CA LEU A 116 8.30 -3.64 -10.83
C LEU A 116 8.51 -4.95 -11.59
N THR A 117 8.05 -6.06 -11.01
CA THR A 117 8.14 -7.37 -11.66
C THR A 117 6.87 -7.69 -12.41
N LEU A 118 6.98 -8.03 -13.68
CA LEU A 118 5.86 -8.52 -14.49
C LEU A 118 5.89 -10.06 -14.62
N PRO A 119 4.73 -10.75 -14.59
CA PRO A 119 3.40 -10.20 -14.31
C PRO A 119 3.30 -9.65 -12.88
N LEU A 120 2.46 -8.63 -12.69
CA LEU A 120 2.23 -8.05 -11.37
C LEU A 120 1.69 -9.10 -10.39
N SER A 121 2.06 -8.99 -9.11
CA SER A 121 1.45 -9.80 -8.07
C SER A 121 -0.05 -9.52 -7.96
N ALA A 122 -0.84 -10.52 -7.52
CA ALA A 122 -2.28 -10.36 -7.37
C ALA A 122 -2.66 -9.15 -6.50
N SER A 123 -1.88 -8.87 -5.44
CA SER A 123 -2.14 -7.75 -4.55
C SER A 123 -1.82 -6.38 -5.18
N MET A 124 -0.73 -6.28 -5.97
CA MET A 124 -0.43 -5.05 -6.72
C MET A 124 -1.48 -4.82 -7.80
N GLN A 125 -1.88 -5.87 -8.50
CA GLN A 125 -2.99 -5.80 -9.46
C GLN A 125 -4.28 -5.37 -8.76
N GLY A 126 -4.57 -5.90 -7.56
CA GLY A 126 -5.71 -5.50 -6.73
C GLY A 126 -5.70 -4.02 -6.38
N TYR A 127 -4.54 -3.50 -5.94
CA TYR A 127 -4.36 -2.06 -5.67
C TYR A 127 -4.63 -1.21 -6.92
N LEU A 128 -4.01 -1.55 -8.05
CA LEU A 128 -4.16 -0.81 -9.30
C LEU A 128 -5.59 -0.88 -9.85
N ASN A 129 -6.27 -2.02 -9.71
CA ASN A 129 -7.67 -2.17 -10.09
C ASN A 129 -8.61 -1.29 -9.23
N CYS A 130 -8.33 -1.16 -7.93
CA CYS A 130 -9.07 -0.24 -7.06
C CYS A 130 -8.87 1.21 -7.50
N TYR A 131 -7.64 1.57 -7.86
CA TYR A 131 -7.34 2.90 -8.38
C TYR A 131 -8.04 3.17 -9.72
N ALA A 132 -8.06 2.20 -10.64
CA ALA A 132 -8.81 2.31 -11.89
C ALA A 132 -10.30 2.55 -11.64
N GLY A 133 -10.89 1.82 -10.70
CA GLY A 133 -12.28 2.03 -10.27
C GLY A 133 -12.55 3.43 -9.72
N TYR A 134 -11.59 4.01 -8.98
CA TYR A 134 -11.68 5.39 -8.50
C TYR A 134 -11.69 6.39 -9.67
N ILE A 135 -10.77 6.25 -10.63
CA ILE A 135 -10.73 7.10 -11.84
C ILE A 135 -12.03 6.98 -12.63
N GLU A 136 -12.55 5.77 -12.78
CA GLU A 136 -13.83 5.55 -13.46
C GLU A 136 -14.99 6.23 -12.73
N ALA A 137 -15.01 6.17 -11.39
CA ALA A 137 -16.01 6.85 -10.57
C ALA A 137 -15.93 8.38 -10.71
N LEU A 138 -14.71 8.96 -10.74
CA LEU A 138 -14.47 10.37 -11.03
C LEU A 138 -14.98 10.75 -12.43
N ARG A 139 -14.70 9.93 -13.45
CA ARG A 139 -15.17 10.14 -14.83
C ARG A 139 -16.69 10.17 -14.93
N LYS A 140 -17.36 9.36 -14.13
CA LYS A 140 -18.83 9.27 -14.05
C LYS A 140 -19.46 10.29 -13.10
N GLY A 141 -18.69 11.15 -12.45
CA GLY A 141 -19.19 12.10 -11.43
C GLY A 141 -19.76 11.43 -10.17
N LYS A 142 -19.35 10.18 -9.89
CA LYS A 142 -19.76 9.40 -8.72
C LYS A 142 -18.75 9.49 -7.56
N ALA A 143 -17.62 10.11 -7.78
CA ALA A 143 -16.61 10.41 -6.78
C ALA A 143 -16.11 11.84 -6.96
N GLU A 144 -15.59 12.42 -5.88
CA GLU A 144 -14.94 13.72 -5.88
C GLU A 144 -13.47 13.58 -5.50
N SER A 145 -12.65 14.41 -6.11
CA SER A 145 -11.25 14.52 -5.72
C SER A 145 -11.12 15.52 -4.59
N LYS A 146 -10.73 15.03 -3.41
CA LYS A 146 -10.51 15.89 -2.23
C LYS A 146 -9.04 16.36 -2.18
N PRO A 147 -8.77 17.62 -1.77
CA PRO A 147 -7.40 18.07 -1.60
C PRO A 147 -6.68 17.23 -0.56
N ARG A 148 -5.41 16.93 -0.83
CA ARG A 148 -4.58 16.15 0.08
C ARG A 148 -4.04 17.03 1.19
N ARG A 149 -4.02 16.50 2.40
CA ARG A 149 -3.32 17.15 3.51
C ARG A 149 -1.81 16.98 3.32
N LYS A 150 -1.06 18.06 3.45
CA LYS A 150 0.39 17.98 3.56
C LYS A 150 0.75 17.36 4.91
N THR A 151 1.57 16.34 4.90
CA THR A 151 2.08 15.68 6.10
C THR A 151 3.55 16.03 6.31
N GLN A 152 4.03 15.94 7.55
CA GLN A 152 5.46 15.94 7.78
C GLN A 152 6.04 14.64 7.21
N PRO A 153 7.09 14.73 6.37
CA PRO A 153 7.65 13.51 5.78
C PRO A 153 8.34 12.67 6.84
N VAL A 154 8.06 11.37 6.81
CA VAL A 154 8.75 10.36 7.63
C VAL A 154 9.39 9.36 6.68
N SER A 155 10.71 9.29 6.72
CA SER A 155 11.46 8.28 5.94
C SER A 155 11.06 6.87 6.35
N PRO A 156 11.16 5.89 5.44
CA PRO A 156 10.83 4.51 5.75
C PRO A 156 11.53 4.03 7.04
N LEU A 157 10.74 3.53 7.98
CA LEU A 157 11.25 3.05 9.28
C LEU A 157 11.92 1.68 9.15
N LEU A 158 11.38 0.83 8.29
CA LEU A 158 11.91 -0.50 8.05
C LEU A 158 13.05 -0.44 7.03
N THR A 159 14.12 -1.18 7.31
CA THR A 159 15.24 -1.43 6.38
C THR A 159 15.14 -2.81 5.72
N THR A 160 14.32 -3.69 6.30
CA THR A 160 14.13 -5.05 5.80
C THR A 160 13.39 -5.08 4.48
N THR A 161 13.80 -6.01 3.60
CA THR A 161 13.09 -6.34 2.36
C THR A 161 12.81 -7.84 2.33
N TRP A 162 12.10 -8.32 3.37
CA TRP A 162 11.84 -9.75 3.50
C TRP A 162 10.68 -10.19 2.60
N GLY A 163 10.67 -11.46 2.26
CA GLY A 163 9.66 -12.09 1.42
C GLY A 163 9.10 -13.35 2.05
N GLN A 164 8.21 -14.02 1.32
CA GLN A 164 7.45 -15.17 1.83
C GLN A 164 8.07 -16.53 1.44
N GLY A 165 8.93 -16.54 0.43
CA GLY A 165 9.56 -17.75 -0.08
C GLY A 165 10.93 -18.02 0.57
N ALA A 166 11.76 -18.86 -0.10
CA ALA A 166 13.11 -19.13 0.38
C ALA A 166 13.98 -17.86 0.44
N PRO A 167 14.78 -17.67 1.50
CA PRO A 167 15.06 -18.60 2.61
C PRO A 167 14.12 -18.43 3.83
N TYR A 168 13.17 -17.53 3.79
CA TYR A 168 12.32 -17.14 4.93
C TYR A 168 11.40 -18.28 5.38
N ASN A 169 10.96 -19.13 4.45
CA ASN A 169 10.05 -20.25 4.69
C ASN A 169 10.74 -21.57 5.06
N TYR A 170 12.02 -21.54 5.42
CA TYR A 170 12.79 -22.77 5.67
C TYR A 170 12.15 -23.69 6.73
N TYR A 171 11.54 -23.14 7.76
CA TYR A 171 10.86 -23.88 8.82
C TYR A 171 9.34 -23.99 8.65
N CYS A 172 8.80 -23.50 7.54
CA CYS A 172 7.40 -23.72 7.21
C CYS A 172 7.13 -25.20 6.87
N PRO A 173 5.89 -25.67 6.98
CA PRO A 173 5.49 -27.00 6.52
C PRO A 173 5.90 -27.23 5.07
N SER A 174 5.99 -28.50 4.69
CA SER A 174 6.27 -28.91 3.31
C SER A 174 5.14 -29.75 2.77
N SER A 175 4.85 -29.60 1.49
CA SER A 175 3.94 -30.47 0.75
C SER A 175 4.59 -30.87 -0.58
N ASN A 176 4.54 -32.13 -0.93
CA ASN A 176 5.16 -32.69 -2.14
C ASN A 176 6.65 -32.28 -2.31
N GLY A 177 7.41 -32.28 -1.19
CA GLY A 177 8.82 -31.90 -1.18
C GLY A 177 9.11 -30.40 -1.27
N ASN A 178 8.11 -29.54 -1.47
CA ASN A 178 8.25 -28.11 -1.55
C ASN A 178 7.86 -27.44 -0.22
N LYS A 179 8.63 -26.43 0.20
CA LYS A 179 8.29 -25.58 1.34
C LYS A 179 7.12 -24.67 0.98
N LEU A 180 6.11 -24.62 1.84
CA LEU A 180 5.00 -23.69 1.73
C LEU A 180 5.46 -22.28 2.09
N LEU A 181 4.74 -21.24 1.62
CA LEU A 181 5.09 -19.84 1.89
C LEU A 181 4.84 -19.49 3.37
N THR A 182 5.56 -18.49 3.88
CA THR A 182 5.30 -17.96 5.23
C THR A 182 3.93 -17.32 5.36
N GLY A 183 3.41 -16.74 4.28
CA GLY A 183 2.22 -15.91 4.26
C GLY A 183 2.50 -14.43 4.52
N CYS A 184 1.61 -13.57 4.06
CA CYS A 184 1.78 -12.12 4.15
C CYS A 184 1.69 -11.62 5.61
N VAL A 185 0.76 -12.16 6.40
CA VAL A 185 0.57 -11.77 7.80
C VAL A 185 1.83 -12.04 8.64
N PRO A 186 2.39 -13.26 8.67
CA PRO A 186 3.63 -13.51 9.38
C PRO A 186 4.81 -12.69 8.87
N THR A 187 4.89 -12.45 7.56
CA THR A 187 5.98 -11.65 6.98
C THR A 187 5.91 -10.19 7.42
N ALA A 188 4.73 -9.57 7.40
CA ALA A 188 4.54 -8.21 7.86
C ALA A 188 4.86 -8.04 9.35
N VAL A 189 4.33 -8.93 10.19
CA VAL A 189 4.58 -8.93 11.64
C VAL A 189 6.06 -9.14 11.96
N ALA A 190 6.72 -10.10 11.31
CA ALA A 190 8.14 -10.37 11.54
C ALA A 190 9.04 -9.18 11.19
N GLN A 191 8.70 -8.42 10.15
CA GLN A 191 9.44 -7.20 9.78
C GLN A 191 9.25 -6.08 10.83
N ILE A 192 8.06 -5.93 11.39
CA ILE A 192 7.81 -5.01 12.50
C ILE A 192 8.61 -5.44 13.74
N MET A 193 8.62 -6.74 14.06
CA MET A 193 9.40 -7.27 15.18
C MET A 193 10.91 -7.03 14.98
N ARG A 194 11.41 -7.17 13.76
CA ARG A 194 12.82 -6.88 13.42
C ARG A 194 13.15 -5.40 13.58
N TYR A 195 12.23 -4.49 13.26
CA TYR A 195 12.41 -3.06 13.46
C TYR A 195 12.63 -2.72 14.94
N TYR A 196 11.87 -3.35 15.83
CA TYR A 196 12.02 -3.14 17.27
C TYR A 196 13.13 -3.99 17.91
N GLU A 197 13.65 -5.00 17.19
CA GLU A 197 14.54 -6.03 17.73
C GLU A 197 13.99 -6.64 19.04
N TRP A 198 12.68 -6.93 19.05
CA TRP A 198 11.92 -7.36 20.22
C TRP A 198 11.07 -8.60 19.94
N PRO A 199 10.93 -9.53 20.93
CA PRO A 199 11.55 -9.52 22.26
C PRO A 199 13.05 -9.86 22.20
N ALA A 200 13.83 -9.30 23.10
CA ALA A 200 15.26 -9.59 23.21
C ALA A 200 15.51 -11.06 23.57
N TYR A 201 14.69 -11.58 24.48
CA TYR A 201 14.61 -13.01 24.79
C TYR A 201 13.19 -13.33 25.24
N ARG A 202 12.86 -14.59 25.21
CA ARG A 202 11.55 -15.07 25.53
C ARG A 202 11.54 -15.79 26.86
N GLN A 203 10.59 -15.42 27.73
CA GLN A 203 10.30 -16.16 28.95
C GLN A 203 8.98 -16.91 28.79
N GLY A 204 8.96 -18.21 29.13
CA GLY A 204 7.77 -19.02 29.20
C GLY A 204 7.50 -19.87 27.96
N GLU A 205 6.58 -20.80 28.12
CA GLU A 205 6.09 -21.69 27.10
C GLU A 205 4.86 -21.05 26.44
N CYS A 206 4.88 -20.91 25.12
CA CYS A 206 3.69 -20.60 24.36
C CYS A 206 3.30 -21.78 23.53
N THR A 207 2.05 -22.15 23.63
CA THR A 207 1.46 -23.22 22.85
C THR A 207 0.69 -22.62 21.68
N ALA A 208 1.17 -22.85 20.47
CA ALA A 208 0.44 -22.48 19.27
C ALA A 208 -0.05 -23.75 18.57
N VAL A 209 -1.25 -23.67 18.05
CA VAL A 209 -1.84 -24.78 17.25
C VAL A 209 -1.42 -24.59 15.80
N VAL A 210 -0.74 -25.59 15.23
CA VAL A 210 -0.41 -25.56 13.80
C VAL A 210 -1.46 -26.36 13.05
N HIS A 211 -2.26 -25.70 12.24
CA HIS A 211 -3.15 -26.35 11.29
C HIS A 211 -2.33 -26.79 10.06
N ASN A 212 -2.09 -28.08 9.94
CA ASN A 212 -1.55 -28.65 8.71
C ASN A 212 -2.70 -29.02 7.74
N LEU A 213 -2.35 -29.26 6.48
CA LEU A 213 -3.26 -29.67 5.41
C LEU A 213 -4.21 -30.84 5.78
N ASP A 214 -3.84 -31.66 6.77
CA ASP A 214 -4.57 -32.82 7.27
C ASP A 214 -5.09 -32.66 8.70
N THR A 215 -5.48 -31.47 9.12
CA THR A 215 -6.13 -31.23 10.42
C THR A 215 -5.36 -31.72 11.66
N VAL A 216 -4.05 -31.81 11.60
CA VAL A 216 -3.23 -32.17 12.76
C VAL A 216 -2.95 -30.94 13.60
N HIS A 217 -3.61 -30.84 14.73
CA HIS A 217 -3.28 -29.85 15.76
C HIS A 217 -1.97 -30.23 16.42
N THR A 218 -0.89 -29.56 16.06
CA THR A 218 0.40 -29.76 16.75
C THR A 218 0.65 -28.57 17.65
N THR A 219 0.59 -28.81 18.95
CA THR A 219 1.06 -27.86 19.94
C THR A 219 2.58 -27.74 19.85
N VAL A 220 3.08 -26.55 19.62
CA VAL A 220 4.52 -26.31 19.53
C VAL A 220 4.93 -25.26 20.55
N THR A 221 5.84 -25.62 21.40
CA THR A 221 6.49 -24.66 22.31
C THR A 221 7.32 -23.69 21.49
N LEU A 222 7.01 -22.43 21.58
CA LEU A 222 7.84 -21.37 21.05
C LEU A 222 8.91 -21.14 22.12
N GLY A 223 10.20 -21.30 21.93
CA GLY A 223 11.11 -21.40 23.07
C GLY A 223 12.55 -20.97 22.87
N GLU A 224 12.88 -20.13 21.87
CA GLU A 224 14.28 -19.78 21.68
C GLU A 224 14.48 -18.27 21.56
N THR A 225 15.66 -17.79 21.97
CA THR A 225 16.11 -16.40 21.83
C THR A 225 16.28 -16.04 20.38
N TYR A 226 15.75 -14.90 19.96
CA TYR A 226 16.03 -14.35 18.65
C TYR A 226 17.37 -13.59 18.66
N ARG A 227 18.25 -13.96 17.74
CA ARG A 227 19.53 -13.27 17.57
C ARG A 227 19.35 -12.17 16.52
N TRP A 228 18.83 -11.04 16.96
CA TRP A 228 18.53 -9.91 16.09
C TRP A 228 19.73 -9.41 15.29
N ASP A 229 20.92 -9.44 15.92
CA ASP A 229 22.21 -9.08 15.31
C ASP A 229 22.64 -10.01 14.16
N LYS A 230 22.06 -11.21 14.06
CA LYS A 230 22.31 -12.18 13.00
C LYS A 230 21.28 -12.10 11.86
N MET A 231 20.19 -11.36 12.05
CA MET A 231 19.17 -11.18 11.04
C MET A 231 19.57 -10.05 10.08
N LYS A 232 19.75 -10.38 8.79
CA LYS A 232 20.07 -9.42 7.74
C LYS A 232 18.79 -8.76 7.19
N ASP A 233 18.91 -7.55 6.73
CA ASP A 233 17.79 -6.83 6.10
C ASP A 233 17.34 -7.45 4.77
N ARG A 234 18.28 -8.12 4.07
CA ARG A 234 18.03 -8.81 2.80
C ARG A 234 18.74 -10.16 2.75
N TYR A 235 18.07 -11.14 2.14
CA TYR A 235 18.65 -12.45 1.85
C TYR A 235 18.49 -12.79 0.38
N SER A 236 19.50 -13.46 -0.22
CA SER A 236 19.36 -14.04 -1.55
C SER A 236 18.67 -15.41 -1.48
N ARG A 237 18.01 -15.83 -2.55
CA ARG A 237 17.40 -17.17 -2.65
C ARG A 237 18.43 -18.31 -2.48
N SER A 238 19.68 -18.05 -2.82
CA SER A 238 20.79 -19.00 -2.70
C SER A 238 21.43 -19.05 -1.31
N SER A 239 20.94 -18.25 -0.35
CA SER A 239 21.45 -18.26 1.01
C SER A 239 21.21 -19.62 1.66
N LYS A 240 22.26 -20.48 1.69
CA LYS A 240 22.25 -21.78 2.37
C LYS A 240 22.39 -21.55 3.87
N MET A 241 21.28 -21.36 4.56
CA MET A 241 21.32 -21.09 5.99
C MET A 241 20.75 -22.26 6.79
N LYS A 242 21.65 -23.03 7.39
CA LYS A 242 21.28 -24.14 8.29
C LYS A 242 20.72 -23.66 9.64
N THR A 243 20.91 -22.38 9.99
CA THR A 243 20.41 -21.76 11.22
C THR A 243 19.91 -20.36 10.89
N ASN A 244 18.72 -20.29 10.33
CA ASN A 244 18.16 -19.05 9.86
C ASN A 244 17.23 -18.47 10.94
N ASP A 245 17.75 -17.54 11.72
CA ASP A 245 16.98 -16.89 12.77
C ASP A 245 15.73 -16.20 12.21
N VAL A 246 15.80 -15.62 11.01
CA VAL A 246 14.62 -15.03 10.36
C VAL A 246 13.57 -16.08 9.99
N ALA A 247 13.95 -17.25 9.50
CA ALA A 247 12.98 -18.30 9.18
C ALA A 247 12.34 -18.89 10.45
N ARG A 248 13.07 -18.90 11.58
CA ARG A 248 12.52 -19.26 12.86
C ARG A 248 11.50 -18.24 13.34
N LEU A 249 11.82 -16.96 13.27
CA LEU A 249 10.89 -15.88 13.55
C LEU A 249 9.61 -15.99 12.71
N MET A 250 9.75 -16.18 11.39
CA MET A 250 8.61 -16.35 10.48
C MET A 250 7.72 -17.54 10.87
N ARG A 251 8.33 -18.69 11.22
CA ARG A 251 7.61 -19.85 11.72
C ARG A 251 6.84 -19.54 12.99
N ASP A 252 7.49 -18.89 13.95
CA ASP A 252 6.91 -18.64 15.27
C ASP A 252 5.76 -17.64 15.19
N VAL A 253 5.92 -16.57 14.39
CA VAL A 253 4.84 -15.64 14.11
C VAL A 253 3.70 -16.34 13.38
N GLY A 254 3.99 -17.16 12.37
CA GLY A 254 2.97 -17.94 11.65
C GLY A 254 2.13 -18.81 12.57
N ARG A 255 2.77 -19.43 13.58
CA ARG A 255 2.07 -20.23 14.61
C ARG A 255 1.22 -19.36 15.53
N ALA A 256 1.79 -18.24 16.00
CA ALA A 256 1.11 -17.34 16.92
C ALA A 256 -0.14 -16.68 16.32
N VAL A 257 -0.15 -16.42 15.00
CA VAL A 257 -1.31 -15.86 14.29
C VAL A 257 -2.25 -16.92 13.72
N ASP A 258 -2.01 -18.20 14.03
CA ASP A 258 -2.81 -19.34 13.56
C ASP A 258 -2.87 -19.44 12.02
N ALA A 259 -1.68 -19.38 11.39
CA ALA A 259 -1.58 -19.44 9.94
C ALA A 259 -1.93 -20.81 9.39
N ARG A 260 -2.78 -20.83 8.35
CA ARG A 260 -3.17 -22.02 7.58
C ARG A 260 -2.32 -22.11 6.34
N TYR A 261 -1.46 -23.12 6.30
CA TYR A 261 -0.57 -23.37 5.17
C TYR A 261 -1.28 -24.23 4.13
N THR A 262 -1.34 -23.76 2.88
CA THR A 262 -1.88 -24.51 1.74
C THR A 262 -0.88 -24.54 0.58
N LEU A 263 -1.15 -25.35 -0.45
CA LEU A 263 -0.30 -25.41 -1.65
C LEU A 263 -0.31 -24.13 -2.47
N VAL A 264 -1.39 -23.36 -2.40
CA VAL A 264 -1.59 -22.16 -3.22
C VAL A 264 -1.12 -20.91 -2.48
N LEU A 265 -1.49 -20.80 -1.20
CA LEU A 265 -1.18 -19.63 -0.39
C LEU A 265 -1.20 -20.01 1.11
N THR A 266 -0.65 -19.14 1.94
CA THR A 266 -0.76 -19.25 3.40
C THR A 266 -1.61 -18.11 3.91
N GLU A 267 -2.71 -18.45 4.58
CA GLU A 267 -3.70 -17.54 5.11
C GLU A 267 -3.55 -17.36 6.62
N ALA A 268 -3.79 -16.17 7.11
CA ALA A 268 -3.98 -15.89 8.53
C ALA A 268 -4.95 -14.73 8.73
N ASN A 269 -5.72 -14.76 9.82
CA ASN A 269 -6.61 -13.67 10.16
C ASN A 269 -5.81 -12.53 10.79
N SER A 270 -5.86 -11.34 10.17
CA SER A 270 -5.23 -10.12 10.71
C SER A 270 -5.72 -9.77 12.12
N GLY A 271 -6.95 -10.14 12.48
CA GLY A 271 -7.50 -9.97 13.83
C GLY A 271 -6.77 -10.75 14.92
N ASN A 272 -6.00 -11.79 14.56
CA ASN A 272 -5.19 -12.54 15.52
C ASN A 272 -3.88 -11.83 15.89
N VAL A 273 -3.44 -10.83 15.11
CA VAL A 273 -2.13 -10.19 15.29
C VAL A 273 -1.99 -9.48 16.64
N PRO A 274 -2.96 -8.65 17.11
CA PRO A 274 -2.85 -8.02 18.42
C PRO A 274 -2.68 -9.03 19.56
N LYS A 275 -3.51 -10.07 19.55
CA LYS A 275 -3.43 -11.15 20.54
C LYS A 275 -2.08 -11.89 20.47
N ALA A 276 -1.66 -12.26 19.27
CA ALA A 276 -0.39 -12.95 19.05
C ALA A 276 0.81 -12.13 19.58
N LEU A 277 0.85 -10.83 19.27
CA LEU A 277 1.93 -9.96 19.69
C LEU A 277 1.94 -9.74 21.20
N SER A 278 0.78 -9.53 21.84
CA SER A 278 0.73 -9.30 23.30
C SER A 278 0.96 -10.59 24.10
N GLU A 279 0.29 -11.70 23.75
CA GLU A 279 0.39 -12.93 24.55
C GLU A 279 1.70 -13.69 24.32
N HIS A 280 2.25 -13.63 23.10
CA HIS A 280 3.41 -14.45 22.74
C HIS A 280 4.72 -13.68 22.58
N PHE A 281 4.69 -12.38 22.36
CA PHE A 281 5.89 -11.61 22.05
C PHE A 281 6.09 -10.36 22.93
N HIS A 282 5.32 -10.21 23.98
CA HIS A 282 5.47 -9.13 24.97
C HIS A 282 5.38 -7.73 24.33
N TYR A 283 4.46 -7.55 23.40
CA TYR A 283 4.06 -6.23 22.91
C TYR A 283 2.92 -5.68 23.75
N SER A 284 2.80 -4.35 23.80
CA SER A 284 1.76 -3.66 24.54
C SER A 284 0.36 -4.18 24.14
N PRO A 285 -0.50 -4.53 25.12
CA PRO A 285 -1.86 -4.95 24.83
C PRO A 285 -2.77 -3.79 24.37
N GLU A 286 -2.30 -2.54 24.40
CA GLU A 286 -3.06 -1.36 23.99
C GLU A 286 -3.16 -1.22 22.47
N MET A 287 -2.39 -2.03 21.70
CA MET A 287 -2.54 -2.04 20.26
C MET A 287 -3.95 -2.48 19.86
N ARG A 288 -4.47 -1.90 18.77
CA ARG A 288 -5.83 -2.19 18.33
C ARG A 288 -5.93 -2.27 16.80
N GLN A 289 -6.79 -3.16 16.33
CA GLN A 289 -7.19 -3.16 14.95
C GLN A 289 -8.26 -2.10 14.72
N VAL A 290 -8.10 -1.31 13.67
CA VAL A 290 -9.02 -0.26 13.23
C VAL A 290 -9.43 -0.50 11.78
N HIS A 291 -10.67 -0.19 11.43
CA HIS A 291 -11.18 -0.35 10.08
C HIS A 291 -11.34 1.02 9.41
N ARG A 292 -10.88 1.13 8.17
CA ARG A 292 -10.93 2.39 7.41
C ARG A 292 -12.35 2.97 7.32
N SER A 293 -13.37 2.11 7.27
CA SER A 293 -14.79 2.49 7.20
C SER A 293 -15.30 3.27 8.40
N ASP A 294 -14.63 3.15 9.55
CA ASP A 294 -15.09 3.72 10.83
C ASP A 294 -14.58 5.15 11.03
N TYR A 295 -13.80 5.67 10.08
CA TYR A 295 -13.11 6.96 10.16
C TYR A 295 -13.37 7.80 8.91
N THR A 296 -13.41 9.11 9.07
CA THR A 296 -13.30 10.06 7.96
C THR A 296 -11.88 9.98 7.35
N ASP A 297 -11.71 10.53 6.16
CA ASP A 297 -10.38 10.61 5.52
C ASP A 297 -9.39 11.38 6.39
N GLU A 298 -9.85 12.44 7.06
CA GLU A 298 -9.00 13.28 7.93
C GLU A 298 -8.56 12.50 9.18
N GLU A 299 -9.50 11.91 9.91
CA GLU A 299 -9.21 11.12 11.11
C GLU A 299 -8.28 9.94 10.82
N TRP A 300 -8.50 9.25 9.70
CA TRP A 300 -7.63 8.14 9.29
C TRP A 300 -6.20 8.61 9.01
N ASN A 301 -6.07 9.67 8.23
CA ASN A 301 -4.76 10.21 7.87
C ASN A 301 -4.03 10.79 9.08
N ASP A 302 -4.75 11.45 10.01
CA ASP A 302 -4.17 11.95 11.26
C ASP A 302 -3.66 10.82 12.14
N MET A 303 -4.44 9.74 12.27
CA MET A 303 -4.04 8.56 13.02
C MET A 303 -2.80 7.90 12.39
N MET A 304 -2.79 7.69 11.08
CA MET A 304 -1.66 7.09 10.37
C MET A 304 -0.40 7.97 10.47
N ALA A 305 -0.55 9.29 10.35
CA ALA A 305 0.56 10.22 10.49
C ALA A 305 1.13 10.19 11.91
N ALA A 306 0.27 10.19 12.95
CA ALA A 306 0.70 10.13 14.35
C ALA A 306 1.49 8.84 14.68
N GLU A 307 1.11 7.70 14.12
CA GLU A 307 1.88 6.45 14.26
C GLU A 307 3.28 6.60 13.66
N LEU A 308 3.37 7.10 12.44
CA LEU A 308 4.65 7.24 11.74
C LEU A 308 5.55 8.32 12.37
N GLU A 309 5.00 9.47 12.78
CA GLU A 309 5.72 10.54 13.46
C GLU A 309 6.29 10.07 14.81
N THR A 310 5.56 9.21 15.51
CA THR A 310 6.04 8.57 16.75
C THR A 310 6.89 7.33 16.51
N ARG A 311 7.32 7.11 15.26
CA ARG A 311 8.23 6.03 14.87
C ARG A 311 7.63 4.63 15.07
N ARG A 312 6.32 4.49 14.92
CA ARG A 312 5.63 3.20 14.97
C ARG A 312 5.24 2.75 13.57
N PRO A 313 5.83 1.68 13.03
CA PRO A 313 5.37 1.09 11.78
C PRO A 313 3.98 0.48 11.97
N VAL A 314 3.13 0.65 10.97
CA VAL A 314 1.74 0.21 11.02
C VAL A 314 1.58 -1.09 10.23
N TYR A 315 1.08 -2.14 10.89
CA TYR A 315 0.57 -3.31 10.16
C TYR A 315 -0.70 -2.92 9.42
N TYR A 316 -0.74 -3.18 8.15
CA TYR A 316 -1.87 -2.82 7.29
C TYR A 316 -2.36 -4.04 6.53
N SER A 317 -3.67 -4.17 6.40
CA SER A 317 -4.27 -5.20 5.56
C SER A 317 -5.38 -4.62 4.69
N ALA A 318 -5.48 -5.17 3.49
CA ALA A 318 -6.48 -4.75 2.54
C ALA A 318 -7.05 -5.97 1.82
N ARG A 319 -8.37 -5.94 1.56
CA ARG A 319 -9.09 -7.02 0.90
C ARG A 319 -10.09 -6.46 -0.09
N SER A 320 -10.13 -7.00 -1.29
CA SER A 320 -11.15 -6.69 -2.26
C SER A 320 -12.17 -7.83 -2.37
N THR A 321 -13.36 -7.54 -2.91
CA THR A 321 -14.39 -8.55 -3.16
C THR A 321 -14.01 -9.52 -4.28
N ARG A 322 -13.00 -9.19 -5.10
CA ARG A 322 -12.57 -9.96 -6.27
C ARG A 322 -11.17 -10.54 -6.13
N PHE A 323 -10.39 -10.10 -5.14
CA PHE A 323 -9.01 -10.51 -4.95
C PHE A 323 -8.78 -10.91 -3.50
N ASP A 324 -7.89 -11.86 -3.32
CA ASP A 324 -7.45 -12.27 -2.00
C ASP A 324 -6.88 -11.09 -1.21
N GLY A 325 -7.05 -11.12 0.12
CA GLY A 325 -6.50 -10.12 1.00
C GLY A 325 -4.97 -10.14 1.00
N HIS A 326 -4.37 -8.99 1.31
CA HIS A 326 -2.93 -8.89 1.53
C HIS A 326 -2.62 -8.09 2.78
N ALA A 327 -1.61 -8.53 3.52
CA ALA A 327 -1.06 -7.84 4.68
C ALA A 327 0.35 -7.33 4.36
N PHE A 328 0.64 -6.11 4.77
CA PHE A 328 1.90 -5.41 4.50
C PHE A 328 2.19 -4.39 5.60
N VAL A 329 3.32 -3.70 5.51
CA VAL A 329 3.69 -2.68 6.50
C VAL A 329 3.69 -1.30 5.86
N VAL A 330 2.95 -0.36 6.46
CA VAL A 330 3.08 1.07 6.17
C VAL A 330 4.08 1.63 7.15
N CYS A 331 5.21 2.15 6.65
CA CYS A 331 6.33 2.51 7.51
C CYS A 331 6.99 3.85 7.17
N GLY A 332 6.35 4.68 6.35
CA GLY A 332 6.81 6.02 6.03
C GLY A 332 5.74 6.82 5.32
N VAL A 333 5.94 8.11 5.15
CA VAL A 333 5.06 9.01 4.40
C VAL A 333 5.90 10.11 3.77
N ASP A 334 5.61 10.48 2.52
CA ASP A 334 6.26 11.65 1.92
C ASP A 334 5.51 12.95 2.25
N GLY A 335 6.12 14.10 1.97
CA GLY A 335 5.50 15.41 2.24
C GLY A 335 4.24 15.71 1.42
N GLN A 336 3.86 14.80 0.51
CA GLN A 336 2.64 14.87 -0.29
C GLN A 336 1.59 13.85 0.17
N GLY A 337 1.88 13.10 1.26
CA GLY A 337 1.01 12.14 1.91
C GLY A 337 0.88 10.82 1.16
N LEU A 338 1.85 10.43 0.31
CA LEU A 338 1.98 9.06 -0.16
C LEU A 338 2.63 8.22 0.93
N TYR A 339 2.04 7.10 1.26
CA TYR A 339 2.56 6.20 2.29
C TYR A 339 3.58 5.23 1.72
N TYR A 340 4.72 5.07 2.40
CA TYR A 340 5.68 4.06 2.04
C TYR A 340 5.22 2.69 2.50
N VAL A 341 5.17 1.76 1.56
CA VAL A 341 4.70 0.39 1.75
C VAL A 341 5.84 -0.59 1.55
N ASN A 342 6.05 -1.43 2.54
CA ASN A 342 6.80 -2.66 2.41
C ASN A 342 5.82 -3.82 2.17
N TRP A 343 5.76 -4.32 0.96
CA TRP A 343 4.79 -5.33 0.56
C TRP A 343 5.09 -6.75 1.06
N GLY A 344 6.30 -6.99 1.57
CA GLY A 344 6.72 -8.33 1.97
C GLY A 344 7.03 -9.26 0.80
N TRP A 345 7.48 -8.70 -0.34
CA TRP A 345 7.83 -9.45 -1.55
C TRP A 345 9.31 -9.40 -1.92
N GLY A 346 10.18 -9.32 -0.92
CA GLY A 346 11.63 -9.28 -1.14
C GLY A 346 12.12 -7.91 -1.65
N GLY A 347 11.37 -6.85 -1.40
CA GLY A 347 11.63 -5.49 -1.87
C GLY A 347 11.01 -5.17 -3.24
N HIS A 348 10.40 -6.16 -3.90
CA HIS A 348 9.68 -5.89 -5.14
C HIS A 348 8.47 -5.00 -4.87
N CYS A 349 8.31 -3.99 -5.69
CA CYS A 349 7.25 -2.98 -5.62
C CYS A 349 7.24 -2.14 -4.33
N ASP A 350 8.19 -2.28 -3.40
CA ASP A 350 8.26 -1.41 -2.22
C ASP A 350 8.40 0.05 -2.66
N GLY A 351 7.58 0.94 -2.09
CA GLY A 351 7.54 2.34 -2.53
C GLY A 351 6.41 3.14 -1.89
N TYR A 352 6.17 4.32 -2.42
CA TYR A 352 5.15 5.25 -1.95
C TYR A 352 3.86 5.11 -2.76
N PHE A 353 2.70 5.06 -2.09
CA PHE A 353 1.39 4.82 -2.72
C PHE A 353 0.29 5.67 -2.12
N ASP A 354 -0.70 6.01 -2.94
CA ASP A 354 -1.93 6.70 -2.53
C ASP A 354 -2.99 5.70 -2.07
N PHE A 355 -3.23 5.59 -0.77
CA PHE A 355 -4.28 4.74 -0.23
C PHE A 355 -5.64 5.40 -0.09
N ASP A 356 -5.69 6.74 -0.06
CA ASP A 356 -6.98 7.44 0.06
C ASP A 356 -7.80 7.35 -1.21
N ALA A 357 -7.14 7.31 -2.37
CA ALA A 357 -7.81 7.18 -3.65
C ALA A 357 -8.56 5.85 -3.80
N VAL A 358 -8.13 4.79 -3.10
CA VAL A 358 -8.76 3.46 -3.20
C VAL A 358 -9.83 3.22 -2.14
N ALA A 359 -10.05 4.17 -1.22
CA ALA A 359 -11.04 4.09 -0.14
C ALA A 359 -12.41 4.71 -0.51
N VAL A 360 -12.72 4.93 -1.77
CA VAL A 360 -13.92 5.64 -2.22
C VAL A 360 -15.16 4.77 -2.00
N HIS A 361 -16.07 5.25 -1.13
CA HIS A 361 -17.37 4.63 -0.91
C HIS A 361 -18.21 4.66 -2.20
N GLY A 362 -18.73 3.49 -2.61
CA GLY A 362 -19.65 3.36 -3.77
C GLY A 362 -19.00 3.02 -5.11
N ALA A 363 -17.69 2.91 -5.20
CA ALA A 363 -17.05 2.29 -6.36
C ALA A 363 -17.28 0.76 -6.32
N SER A 364 -17.38 0.12 -7.49
CA SER A 364 -17.62 -1.34 -7.63
C SER A 364 -16.52 -2.21 -7.01
N TYR A 365 -15.51 -1.62 -6.44
CA TYR A 365 -14.33 -2.22 -5.82
C TYR A 365 -14.25 -1.76 -4.37
N ASN A 366 -14.99 -2.41 -3.47
CA ASN A 366 -14.85 -2.20 -2.03
C ASN A 366 -13.52 -2.81 -1.56
N TYR A 367 -12.50 -1.97 -1.49
CA TYR A 367 -11.23 -2.33 -0.89
C TYR A 367 -11.37 -2.17 0.63
N VAL A 368 -11.68 -3.27 1.32
CA VAL A 368 -11.77 -3.26 2.78
C VAL A 368 -10.36 -3.10 3.33
N GLN A 369 -10.11 -1.97 3.98
CA GLN A 369 -8.83 -1.63 4.58
C GLN A 369 -8.93 -1.67 6.10
N SER A 370 -7.92 -2.24 6.74
CA SER A 370 -7.75 -2.18 8.20
C SER A 370 -6.27 -2.01 8.56
N ALA A 371 -6.03 -1.41 9.71
CA ALA A 371 -4.70 -1.22 10.26
C ALA A 371 -4.63 -1.73 11.70
N ILE A 372 -3.45 -2.11 12.16
CA ILE A 372 -3.17 -2.30 13.57
C ILE A 372 -2.23 -1.17 13.99
N VAL A 373 -2.71 -0.35 14.90
CA VAL A 373 -2.04 0.83 15.43
C VAL A 373 -1.63 0.61 16.88
N GLY A 374 -0.67 1.40 17.38
CA GLY A 374 -0.15 1.27 18.75
C GLY A 374 0.80 0.09 18.93
N ILE A 375 1.37 -0.46 17.84
CA ILE A 375 2.33 -1.58 17.95
C ILE A 375 3.63 -1.06 18.55
N MET A 376 3.91 -1.49 19.76
CA MET A 376 5.16 -1.18 20.45
C MET A 376 5.49 -2.24 21.51
N PRO A 377 6.78 -2.49 21.80
CA PRO A 377 7.20 -3.37 22.89
C PRO A 377 6.58 -2.97 24.22
N GLU A 378 6.19 -3.94 25.03
CA GLU A 378 5.87 -3.72 26.44
C GLU A 378 7.19 -3.45 27.21
N ARG A 379 7.30 -2.29 27.82
CA ARG A 379 8.49 -1.85 28.58
C ARG A 379 8.26 -1.98 30.07
#